data_b2c8a286402fd6d808ecbfa2f3f70f09
#
_entry.id   b2c8a286402fd6d808ecbfa2f3f70f09
#
_cell.length_a   1.000
_cell.length_b   1.000
_cell.length_c   1.000
_cell.angle_alpha   90.00
_cell.angle_beta   90.00
_cell.angle_gamma   90.00
#
_symmetry.space_group_name_H-M   'P 1'
#
loop_
_entity.id
_entity.type
_entity.pdbx_description
1 polymer ?
#
loop_
_entity_poly.entity_id
_entity_poly.type
_entity_poly.pdbx_seq_one_letter_code
_entity_poly.pdbx_strand_id
1 'polypeptide(L)'
;MRRHPRPRSRILGFAAATAVSALALSGCAVGGGNGDASLSDEDVTISFAWWGASARDERTRAAIDLFEEQYPNITVKGQSTEWGGYWDKLATTAAGGNAPDVMQFDQTHLSSYAQRGALADVDEYADVLDTSEFPEPLLDQGRVDGKLHGVPAGVGSTGVLVNTSVLEQYGVDLPDPTTWTWDDLTATALAVTEASGGAVHGITPFGGDMPTLTLWARQHGNDVYDTEGELILEESVLTDYWDYALAQIDSGAAPTASQLAEQAGSALDLSDIATGKTAFTFAPSALVTAYQAAAPDSAFDLVPIPADADATDGYMYVRPSMYWTVSSQSEHPAEAALLIDFLTSEPAVAKLFGTERGMPATPTFQEAVAPDLTPGDQIVADAIESATALSGDAPGITPVGAEDAESMLARYNQDVQFGRKTTAEAAKAYIDELRTAIAAAS
;
A
#
# COMPACT_ATOMS: atom_id res chain seq x y z
N MET A 1 -68.28 -16.16 -28.52
CA MET A 1 -69.24 -17.26 -28.82
C MET A 1 -68.57 -18.59 -28.59
N ARG A 2 -69.31 -19.45 -27.83
CA ARG A 2 -69.15 -20.91 -27.55
C ARG A 2 -67.90 -21.28 -26.71
N ARG A 3 -67.95 -21.48 -25.41
CA ARG A 3 -68.64 -22.38 -24.45
C ARG A 3 -68.29 -23.86 -24.65
N HIS A 4 -67.44 -24.40 -23.75
CA HIS A 4 -67.48 -25.60 -22.90
C HIS A 4 -67.60 -27.01 -23.56
N PRO A 5 -67.24 -28.11 -22.84
CA PRO A 5 -67.16 -28.35 -21.41
C PRO A 5 -66.05 -29.32 -20.96
N ARG A 6 -65.84 -29.37 -19.62
CA ARG A 6 -65.25 -30.47 -18.84
C ARG A 6 -66.15 -31.70 -18.82
N PRO A 7 -65.60 -32.89 -18.50
CA PRO A 7 -66.23 -33.63 -17.41
C PRO A 7 -65.29 -34.22 -16.36
N ARG A 8 -65.93 -34.54 -15.29
CA ARG A 8 -65.46 -34.99 -13.96
C ARG A 8 -65.25 -36.50 -13.85
N SER A 9 -64.33 -36.83 -12.90
CA SER A 9 -64.42 -37.90 -11.86
C SER A 9 -64.29 -39.38 -12.28
N ARG A 10 -63.39 -40.07 -11.56
CA ARG A 10 -63.76 -41.12 -10.59
C ARG A 10 -62.59 -41.58 -9.73
N ILE A 11 -62.85 -41.62 -8.46
CA ILE A 11 -62.11 -42.20 -7.37
C ILE A 11 -62.21 -43.73 -7.49
N LEU A 12 -61.11 -44.45 -7.22
CA LEU A 12 -61.13 -45.75 -6.56
C LEU A 12 -59.76 -46.00 -5.90
N GLY A 13 -59.82 -46.14 -4.58
CA GLY A 13 -58.66 -46.52 -3.77
C GLY A 13 -58.47 -48.04 -3.79
N PHE A 14 -57.24 -48.44 -3.47
CA PHE A 14 -56.98 -49.71 -2.72
C PHE A 14 -55.68 -49.65 -1.95
N ALA A 15 -55.70 -50.35 -0.85
CA ALA A 15 -54.84 -50.25 0.32
C ALA A 15 -53.50 -51.01 0.22
N ALA A 16 -52.58 -50.56 1.04
CA ALA A 16 -51.60 -51.23 1.87
C ALA A 16 -50.61 -52.25 1.25
N ALA A 17 -49.30 -51.88 1.37
CA ALA A 17 -48.27 -52.81 1.85
C ALA A 17 -47.09 -52.02 2.37
N THR A 18 -46.81 -52.11 3.66
CA THR A 18 -45.66 -51.63 4.41
C THR A 18 -44.38 -52.35 3.94
N ALA A 19 -43.40 -51.60 3.44
CA ALA A 19 -42.01 -52.05 3.36
C ALA A 19 -41.11 -50.98 3.98
N VAL A 20 -40.60 -51.23 5.17
CA VAL A 20 -39.59 -50.46 5.87
C VAL A 20 -38.27 -50.68 5.12
N SER A 21 -37.83 -49.67 4.41
CA SER A 21 -36.44 -49.61 3.92
C SER A 21 -35.75 -48.42 4.58
N ALA A 22 -34.83 -48.72 5.48
CA ALA A 22 -33.91 -47.74 6.08
C ALA A 22 -33.07 -47.10 5.00
N LEU A 23 -33.41 -45.88 4.57
CA LEU A 23 -32.52 -45.01 3.85
C LEU A 23 -31.66 -44.29 4.88
N ALA A 24 -30.35 -44.64 4.87
CA ALA A 24 -29.33 -43.85 5.49
C ALA A 24 -29.38 -42.43 4.87
N LEU A 25 -29.80 -41.44 5.67
CA LEU A 25 -29.56 -40.03 5.33
C LEU A 25 -28.06 -39.81 5.43
N SER A 26 -27.36 -39.86 4.30
CA SER A 26 -26.11 -39.15 4.13
C SER A 26 -26.47 -37.67 4.13
N GLY A 27 -26.38 -37.06 5.30
CA GLY A 27 -26.41 -35.60 5.42
C GLY A 27 -25.17 -35.04 4.72
N CYS A 28 -25.38 -34.42 3.56
CA CYS A 28 -24.43 -33.44 3.08
C CYS A 28 -24.51 -32.29 4.10
N ALA A 29 -23.60 -32.31 5.07
CA ALA A 29 -23.24 -31.11 5.80
C ALA A 29 -22.60 -30.20 4.73
N VAL A 30 -23.30 -29.12 4.37
CA VAL A 30 -22.66 -27.94 3.80
C VAL A 30 -21.83 -27.36 4.94
N GLY A 31 -20.64 -27.92 5.14
CA GLY A 31 -19.61 -27.33 5.98
C GLY A 31 -19.03 -26.14 5.19
N GLY A 32 -19.14 -24.94 5.75
CA GLY A 32 -18.25 -23.85 5.38
C GLY A 32 -16.82 -24.40 5.56
N GLY A 33 -16.04 -24.34 4.50
CA GLY A 33 -14.68 -24.87 4.52
C GLY A 33 -13.78 -24.03 5.40
N ASN A 34 -13.49 -24.51 6.58
CA ASN A 34 -12.17 -24.31 7.14
C ASN A 34 -11.28 -25.31 6.38
N GLY A 35 -10.44 -24.83 5.48
CA GLY A 35 -9.37 -25.65 4.92
C GLY A 35 -8.56 -26.25 6.05
N ASP A 36 -8.12 -27.49 5.88
CA ASP A 36 -7.28 -28.15 6.88
C ASP A 36 -6.02 -27.29 7.09
N ALA A 37 -5.71 -26.93 8.34
CA ALA A 37 -4.51 -26.15 8.67
C ALA A 37 -3.21 -26.93 8.46
N SER A 38 -3.29 -28.19 8.02
CA SER A 38 -2.15 -29.07 7.75
C SER A 38 -1.82 -29.17 6.27
N LEU A 39 -0.51 -29.29 5.97
CA LEU A 39 -0.03 -29.52 4.61
C LEU A 39 -0.50 -30.88 4.07
N SER A 40 -0.81 -30.93 2.79
CA SER A 40 -1.17 -32.16 2.09
C SER A 40 0.08 -32.96 1.70
N ASP A 41 0.00 -34.29 1.84
CA ASP A 41 1.01 -35.22 1.29
C ASP A 41 0.79 -35.52 -0.21
N GLU A 42 -0.32 -35.04 -0.81
CA GLU A 42 -0.66 -35.26 -2.22
C GLU A 42 -0.15 -34.10 -3.10
N ASP A 43 -0.16 -34.29 -4.41
CA ASP A 43 0.17 -33.24 -5.37
C ASP A 43 -0.89 -32.12 -5.31
N VAL A 44 -0.44 -30.91 -5.00
CA VAL A 44 -1.28 -29.71 -4.86
C VAL A 44 -0.93 -28.70 -5.93
N THR A 45 -1.93 -27.95 -6.40
CA THR A 45 -1.71 -26.77 -7.25
C THR A 45 -2.34 -25.57 -6.60
N ILE A 46 -1.53 -24.53 -6.32
CA ILE A 46 -1.99 -23.23 -5.84
C ILE A 46 -1.76 -22.15 -6.90
N SER A 47 -2.54 -21.08 -6.84
CA SER A 47 -2.42 -19.92 -7.71
C SER A 47 -1.88 -18.71 -6.95
N PHE A 48 -0.99 -17.96 -7.59
CA PHE A 48 -0.38 -16.78 -6.99
C PHE A 48 -0.50 -15.58 -7.95
N ALA A 49 -1.10 -14.48 -7.50
CA ALA A 49 -1.27 -13.26 -8.27
C ALA A 49 -0.51 -12.08 -7.68
N TRP A 50 0.16 -11.31 -8.56
CA TRP A 50 0.87 -10.08 -8.19
C TRP A 50 0.78 -9.05 -9.31
N TRP A 51 1.02 -7.78 -8.94
CA TRP A 51 1.22 -6.72 -9.94
C TRP A 51 2.70 -6.36 -10.04
N GLY A 52 3.09 -5.82 -11.17
CA GLY A 52 4.41 -5.25 -11.38
C GLY A 52 4.87 -5.32 -12.82
N ALA A 53 5.98 -4.61 -13.10
CA ALA A 53 6.65 -4.66 -14.39
C ALA A 53 7.41 -5.97 -14.60
N SER A 54 7.99 -6.16 -15.78
CA SER A 54 8.69 -7.40 -16.18
C SER A 54 9.78 -7.85 -15.21
N ALA A 55 10.53 -6.92 -14.62
CA ALA A 55 11.59 -7.27 -13.66
C ALA A 55 11.02 -7.93 -12.38
N ARG A 56 9.87 -7.45 -11.88
CA ARG A 56 9.16 -8.09 -10.78
C ARG A 56 8.64 -9.46 -11.15
N ASP A 57 8.07 -9.59 -12.35
CA ASP A 57 7.57 -10.88 -12.85
C ASP A 57 8.69 -11.92 -12.93
N GLU A 58 9.83 -11.56 -13.52
CA GLU A 58 11.00 -12.45 -13.65
C GLU A 58 11.52 -12.92 -12.28
N ARG A 59 11.66 -12.01 -11.32
CA ARG A 59 12.14 -12.34 -9.96
C ARG A 59 11.15 -13.19 -9.20
N THR A 60 9.85 -12.91 -9.33
CA THR A 60 8.80 -13.69 -8.66
C THR A 60 8.73 -15.10 -9.22
N ARG A 61 8.86 -15.27 -10.54
CA ARG A 61 8.90 -16.61 -11.15
C ARG A 61 10.14 -17.40 -10.72
N ALA A 62 11.30 -16.74 -10.63
CA ALA A 62 12.51 -17.40 -10.11
C ALA A 62 12.36 -17.84 -8.64
N ALA A 63 11.63 -17.06 -7.82
CA ALA A 63 11.32 -17.46 -6.45
C ALA A 63 10.33 -18.64 -6.41
N ILE A 64 9.35 -18.68 -7.31
CA ILE A 64 8.44 -19.81 -7.48
C ILE A 64 9.22 -21.08 -7.88
N ASP A 65 10.15 -20.98 -8.83
CA ASP A 65 10.96 -22.12 -9.26
C ASP A 65 11.77 -22.69 -8.07
N LEU A 66 12.34 -21.84 -7.21
CA LEU A 66 13.03 -22.27 -5.99
C LEU A 66 12.10 -22.94 -4.98
N PHE A 67 10.87 -22.42 -4.85
CA PHE A 67 9.86 -23.03 -3.98
C PHE A 67 9.46 -24.42 -4.46
N GLU A 68 9.20 -24.59 -5.76
CA GLU A 68 8.83 -25.89 -6.36
C GLU A 68 10.00 -26.90 -6.31
N GLU A 69 11.26 -26.42 -6.34
CA GLU A 69 12.43 -27.29 -6.10
C GLU A 69 12.47 -27.84 -4.67
N GLN A 70 12.09 -27.01 -3.68
CA GLN A 70 12.07 -27.41 -2.26
C GLN A 70 10.82 -28.22 -1.90
N TYR A 71 9.68 -27.91 -2.52
CA TYR A 71 8.38 -28.56 -2.28
C TYR A 71 7.80 -29.15 -3.57
N PRO A 72 8.36 -30.27 -4.08
CA PRO A 72 8.06 -30.78 -5.42
C PRO A 72 6.63 -31.32 -5.61
N ASN A 73 5.89 -31.51 -4.51
CA ASN A 73 4.46 -31.86 -4.54
C ASN A 73 3.54 -30.63 -4.67
N ILE A 74 4.07 -29.40 -4.60
CA ILE A 74 3.29 -28.17 -4.72
C ILE A 74 3.66 -27.47 -6.04
N THR A 75 2.66 -27.24 -6.90
CA THR A 75 2.83 -26.46 -8.14
C THR A 75 2.19 -25.09 -7.98
N VAL A 76 2.91 -24.00 -8.36
CA VAL A 76 2.44 -22.61 -8.24
C VAL A 76 2.11 -22.03 -9.61
N LYS A 77 0.84 -21.71 -9.86
CA LYS A 77 0.39 -21.02 -11.08
C LYS A 77 0.48 -19.50 -10.90
N GLY A 78 1.61 -18.92 -11.28
CA GLY A 78 1.88 -17.49 -11.21
C GLY A 78 1.11 -16.66 -12.24
N GLN A 79 0.50 -15.56 -11.81
CA GLN A 79 -0.25 -14.61 -12.62
C GLN A 79 0.22 -13.18 -12.36
N SER A 80 0.99 -12.61 -13.28
CA SER A 80 1.39 -11.20 -13.25
C SER A 80 0.40 -10.33 -14.01
N THR A 81 0.16 -9.12 -13.53
CA THR A 81 -0.69 -8.12 -14.17
C THR A 81 -0.13 -6.72 -13.88
N GLU A 82 -0.23 -5.79 -14.83
CA GLU A 82 0.10 -4.38 -14.57
C GLU A 82 -0.85 -3.78 -13.53
N TRP A 83 -0.37 -2.79 -12.76
CA TRP A 83 -1.10 -2.17 -11.66
C TRP A 83 -2.56 -1.79 -12.02
N GLY A 84 -2.75 -1.07 -13.14
CA GLY A 84 -4.07 -0.57 -13.52
C GLY A 84 -5.13 -1.64 -13.80
N GLY A 85 -4.72 -2.86 -14.16
CA GLY A 85 -5.64 -3.96 -14.43
C GLY A 85 -5.74 -5.00 -13.31
N TYR A 86 -4.88 -4.89 -12.31
CA TYR A 86 -4.77 -5.89 -11.24
C TYR A 86 -6.04 -5.94 -10.37
N TRP A 87 -6.47 -4.81 -9.88
CA TRP A 87 -7.62 -4.70 -8.97
C TRP A 87 -8.94 -5.05 -9.63
N ASP A 88 -9.17 -4.62 -10.86
CA ASP A 88 -10.36 -4.99 -11.65
C ASP A 88 -10.45 -6.50 -11.85
N LYS A 89 -9.32 -7.13 -12.17
CA LYS A 89 -9.23 -8.58 -12.35
C LYS A 89 -9.46 -9.30 -11.04
N LEU A 90 -8.82 -8.85 -9.95
CA LEU A 90 -8.96 -9.45 -8.63
C LEU A 90 -10.40 -9.35 -8.12
N ALA A 91 -11.02 -8.18 -8.22
CA ALA A 91 -12.43 -8.01 -7.83
C ALA A 91 -13.36 -8.95 -8.60
N THR A 92 -13.13 -9.10 -9.91
CA THR A 92 -13.93 -10.01 -10.74
C THR A 92 -13.76 -11.47 -10.36
N THR A 93 -12.52 -11.93 -10.12
CA THR A 93 -12.23 -13.33 -9.76
C THR A 93 -12.72 -13.65 -8.35
N ALA A 94 -12.53 -12.75 -7.39
CA ALA A 94 -13.01 -12.91 -6.02
C ALA A 94 -14.54 -12.97 -5.94
N ALA A 95 -15.24 -12.09 -6.66
CA ALA A 95 -16.71 -12.13 -6.77
C ALA A 95 -17.24 -13.42 -7.43
N GLY A 96 -16.43 -14.00 -8.33
CA GLY A 96 -16.74 -15.26 -9.02
C GLY A 96 -16.41 -16.52 -8.21
N GLY A 97 -15.88 -16.41 -6.99
CA GLY A 97 -15.45 -17.55 -6.18
C GLY A 97 -14.19 -18.24 -6.70
N ASN A 98 -13.34 -17.53 -7.43
CA ASN A 98 -12.10 -18.02 -8.04
C ASN A 98 -10.94 -17.06 -7.76
N ALA A 99 -10.88 -16.48 -6.54
CA ALA A 99 -9.75 -15.67 -6.13
C ALA A 99 -8.47 -16.53 -6.15
N PRO A 100 -7.30 -15.96 -6.51
CA PRO A 100 -6.03 -16.66 -6.36
C PRO A 100 -5.77 -17.04 -4.90
N ASP A 101 -5.09 -18.17 -4.67
CA ASP A 101 -4.79 -18.68 -3.32
C ASP A 101 -3.87 -17.72 -2.56
N VAL A 102 -2.81 -17.22 -3.22
CA VAL A 102 -1.92 -16.19 -2.70
C VAL A 102 -2.05 -14.93 -3.54
N MET A 103 -2.11 -13.77 -2.90
CA MET A 103 -2.28 -12.49 -3.56
C MET A 103 -1.35 -11.42 -2.97
N GLN A 104 -0.83 -10.55 -3.82
CA GLN A 104 -0.13 -9.35 -3.40
C GLN A 104 -1.16 -8.24 -3.14
N PHE A 105 -1.06 -7.54 -2.00
CA PHE A 105 -1.98 -6.47 -1.61
C PHE A 105 -1.25 -5.17 -1.27
N ASP A 106 -1.93 -4.06 -1.41
CA ASP A 106 -1.54 -2.78 -0.83
C ASP A 106 -2.33 -2.49 0.46
N GLN A 107 -1.96 -1.46 1.16
CA GLN A 107 -2.61 -1.06 2.40
C GLN A 107 -4.05 -0.57 2.18
N THR A 108 -4.30 0.11 1.06
CA THR A 108 -5.61 0.72 0.76
C THR A 108 -6.71 -0.32 0.60
N HIS A 109 -6.39 -1.46 -0.03
CA HIS A 109 -7.37 -2.50 -0.33
C HIS A 109 -7.45 -3.59 0.76
N LEU A 110 -6.42 -3.71 1.62
CA LEU A 110 -6.35 -4.78 2.61
C LEU A 110 -7.59 -4.82 3.51
N SER A 111 -7.93 -3.68 4.14
CA SER A 111 -9.06 -3.59 5.07
C SER A 111 -10.38 -3.95 4.41
N SER A 112 -10.64 -3.43 3.21
CA SER A 112 -11.92 -3.67 2.51
C SER A 112 -12.12 -5.12 2.12
N TYR A 113 -11.06 -5.83 1.73
CA TYR A 113 -11.12 -7.25 1.40
C TYR A 113 -11.20 -8.12 2.65
N ALA A 114 -10.47 -7.79 3.72
CA ALA A 114 -10.52 -8.48 5.00
C ALA A 114 -11.91 -8.39 5.63
N GLN A 115 -12.50 -7.18 5.72
CA GLN A 115 -13.82 -6.96 6.30
C GLN A 115 -14.96 -7.63 5.50
N ARG A 116 -14.79 -7.78 4.18
CA ARG A 116 -15.72 -8.58 3.34
C ARG A 116 -15.50 -10.09 3.47
N GLY A 117 -14.56 -10.53 4.32
CA GLY A 117 -14.25 -11.93 4.54
C GLY A 117 -13.58 -12.61 3.34
N ALA A 118 -12.92 -11.86 2.45
CA ALA A 118 -12.24 -12.39 1.28
C ALA A 118 -10.81 -12.88 1.56
N LEU A 119 -10.22 -12.49 2.72
CA LEU A 119 -8.89 -12.86 3.14
C LEU A 119 -8.95 -13.79 4.35
N ALA A 120 -8.08 -14.81 4.37
CA ALA A 120 -7.91 -15.70 5.51
C ALA A 120 -7.20 -14.97 6.66
N ASP A 121 -7.42 -15.46 7.88
CA ASP A 121 -6.61 -15.12 9.05
C ASP A 121 -5.36 -16.00 9.02
N VAL A 122 -4.20 -15.41 8.71
CA VAL A 122 -2.96 -16.20 8.56
C VAL A 122 -2.37 -16.66 9.89
N ASP A 123 -2.79 -16.09 11.04
CA ASP A 123 -2.44 -16.62 12.36
C ASP A 123 -2.95 -18.06 12.57
N GLU A 124 -3.98 -18.49 11.82
CA GLU A 124 -4.48 -19.87 11.85
C GLU A 124 -3.47 -20.88 11.26
N TYR A 125 -2.44 -20.40 10.54
CA TYR A 125 -1.41 -21.22 9.87
C TYR A 125 -0.01 -21.06 10.49
N ALA A 126 0.08 -20.65 11.76
CA ALA A 126 1.35 -20.43 12.48
C ALA A 126 2.26 -21.66 12.56
N ASP A 127 1.75 -22.87 12.30
CA ASP A 127 2.55 -24.10 12.22
C ASP A 127 3.40 -24.17 10.92
N VAL A 128 3.08 -23.37 9.89
CA VAL A 128 3.74 -23.37 8.58
C VAL A 128 4.20 -21.98 8.11
N LEU A 129 3.76 -20.91 8.77
CA LEU A 129 4.14 -19.52 8.49
C LEU A 129 4.69 -18.89 9.78
N ASP A 130 6.01 -18.71 9.84
CA ASP A 130 6.67 -18.09 10.98
C ASP A 130 6.79 -16.57 10.80
N THR A 131 6.04 -15.81 11.59
CA THR A 131 6.06 -14.34 11.58
C THR A 131 6.93 -13.76 12.72
N SER A 132 7.64 -14.58 13.49
CA SER A 132 8.35 -14.15 14.70
C SER A 132 9.51 -13.18 14.46
N GLU A 133 10.07 -13.13 13.25
CA GLU A 133 11.13 -12.19 12.88
C GLU A 133 10.61 -10.79 12.50
N PHE A 134 9.30 -10.65 12.26
CA PHE A 134 8.75 -9.35 11.91
C PHE A 134 8.59 -8.44 13.15
N PRO A 135 8.98 -7.15 13.07
CA PRO A 135 8.64 -6.20 14.11
C PRO A 135 7.11 -6.12 14.33
N GLU A 136 6.67 -6.24 15.57
CA GLU A 136 5.23 -6.23 15.91
C GLU A 136 4.46 -5.02 15.34
N PRO A 137 4.99 -3.75 15.42
CA PRO A 137 4.28 -2.60 14.84
C PRO A 137 4.10 -2.68 13.33
N LEU A 138 4.92 -3.50 12.64
CA LEU A 138 4.81 -3.72 11.20
C LEU A 138 3.76 -4.79 10.87
N LEU A 139 3.69 -5.87 11.68
CA LEU A 139 2.65 -6.89 11.56
C LEU A 139 1.27 -6.33 11.90
N ASP A 140 1.18 -5.47 12.90
CA ASP A 140 -0.09 -4.86 13.31
C ASP A 140 -0.76 -4.08 12.17
N GLN A 141 0.01 -3.51 11.24
CA GLN A 141 -0.52 -2.87 10.04
C GLN A 141 -1.14 -3.85 9.03
N GLY A 142 -0.88 -5.15 9.18
CA GLY A 142 -1.53 -6.23 8.42
C GLY A 142 -2.76 -6.82 9.11
N ARG A 143 -3.10 -6.31 10.32
CA ARG A 143 -4.25 -6.78 11.08
C ARG A 143 -5.50 -5.95 10.79
N VAL A 144 -6.63 -6.64 10.68
CA VAL A 144 -7.95 -6.04 10.59
C VAL A 144 -8.85 -6.81 11.57
N ASP A 145 -9.56 -6.10 12.44
CA ASP A 145 -10.40 -6.69 13.49
C ASP A 145 -9.64 -7.71 14.36
N GLY A 146 -8.35 -7.43 14.65
CA GLY A 146 -7.47 -8.25 15.48
C GLY A 146 -6.92 -9.53 14.82
N LYS A 147 -7.21 -9.77 13.53
CA LYS A 147 -6.75 -10.91 12.74
C LYS A 147 -5.69 -10.49 11.74
N LEU A 148 -4.66 -11.29 11.56
CA LEU A 148 -3.59 -11.02 10.59
C LEU A 148 -4.02 -11.47 9.19
N HIS A 149 -4.28 -10.53 8.30
CA HIS A 149 -4.68 -10.80 6.92
C HIS A 149 -3.56 -10.52 5.91
N GLY A 150 -2.55 -9.75 6.28
CA GLY A 150 -1.46 -9.39 5.40
C GLY A 150 -0.09 -9.52 6.06
N VAL A 151 0.81 -10.31 5.46
CA VAL A 151 2.21 -10.43 5.89
C VAL A 151 3.05 -9.43 5.08
N PRO A 152 3.85 -8.55 5.72
CA PRO A 152 4.65 -7.56 5.02
C PRO A 152 5.62 -8.19 4.00
N ALA A 153 5.57 -7.77 2.75
CA ALA A 153 6.49 -8.22 1.70
C ALA A 153 7.81 -7.42 1.69
N GLY A 154 7.79 -6.26 2.31
CA GLY A 154 8.90 -5.34 2.47
C GLY A 154 8.44 -4.11 3.22
N VAL A 155 9.36 -3.19 3.51
CA VAL A 155 9.08 -1.96 4.24
C VAL A 155 9.48 -0.73 3.46
N GLY A 156 8.81 0.37 3.75
CA GLY A 156 9.11 1.69 3.22
C GLY A 156 8.75 2.80 4.19
N SER A 157 9.26 3.98 3.90
CA SER A 157 8.92 5.24 4.56
C SER A 157 8.62 6.31 3.51
N THR A 158 8.14 7.46 3.96
CA THR A 158 8.01 8.66 3.13
C THR A 158 8.98 9.71 3.67
N GLY A 159 9.68 10.39 2.77
CA GLY A 159 10.62 11.44 3.14
C GLY A 159 10.66 12.55 2.09
N VAL A 160 11.59 13.47 2.27
CA VAL A 160 11.95 14.48 1.25
C VAL A 160 13.04 13.91 0.39
N LEU A 161 12.76 13.67 -0.88
CA LEU A 161 13.75 13.33 -1.90
C LEU A 161 14.48 14.62 -2.31
N VAL A 162 15.79 14.60 -2.16
CA VAL A 162 16.68 15.74 -2.44
C VAL A 162 17.53 15.42 -3.67
N ASN A 163 17.46 16.26 -4.69
CA ASN A 163 18.47 16.23 -5.77
C ASN A 163 19.69 17.03 -5.30
N THR A 164 20.66 16.34 -4.71
CA THR A 164 21.87 16.94 -4.15
C THR A 164 22.75 17.57 -5.22
N SER A 165 22.70 17.08 -6.46
CA SER A 165 23.42 17.69 -7.60
C SER A 165 22.87 19.08 -7.93
N VAL A 166 21.57 19.32 -7.76
CA VAL A 166 20.98 20.67 -7.93
C VAL A 166 21.45 21.60 -6.82
N LEU A 167 21.47 21.15 -5.57
CA LEU A 167 21.97 21.95 -4.45
C LEU A 167 23.44 22.33 -4.67
N GLU A 168 24.30 21.37 -5.05
CA GLU A 168 25.72 21.60 -5.34
C GLU A 168 25.87 22.57 -6.51
N GLN A 169 25.12 22.41 -7.60
CA GLN A 169 25.18 23.28 -8.79
C GLN A 169 24.93 24.76 -8.46
N TYR A 170 24.03 25.02 -7.52
CA TYR A 170 23.63 26.40 -7.15
C TYR A 170 24.31 26.88 -5.86
N GLY A 171 25.14 26.05 -5.23
CA GLY A 171 25.90 26.41 -4.02
C GLY A 171 25.01 26.62 -2.82
N VAL A 172 23.94 25.84 -2.70
CA VAL A 172 23.01 25.85 -1.57
C VAL A 172 23.27 24.63 -0.70
N ASP A 173 23.52 24.84 0.59
CA ASP A 173 23.76 23.75 1.54
C ASP A 173 22.41 23.15 2.01
N LEU A 174 22.36 21.82 2.14
CA LEU A 174 21.25 21.15 2.82
C LEU A 174 21.37 21.38 4.33
N PRO A 175 20.35 21.86 5.02
CA PRO A 175 20.32 21.89 6.48
C PRO A 175 20.49 20.49 7.07
N ASP A 176 20.87 20.39 8.34
CA ASP A 176 20.95 19.10 9.04
C ASP A 176 19.56 18.44 9.07
N PRO A 177 19.32 17.33 8.31
CA PRO A 177 18.01 16.74 8.18
C PRO A 177 17.53 16.03 9.44
N THR A 178 18.36 15.93 10.49
CA THR A 178 17.95 15.40 11.79
C THR A 178 17.29 16.44 12.69
N THR A 179 17.38 17.72 12.33
CA THR A 179 16.89 18.83 13.14
C THR A 179 16.20 19.95 12.35
N TRP A 180 16.13 19.83 11.03
CA TRP A 180 15.55 20.86 10.18
C TRP A 180 14.04 21.03 10.38
N THR A 181 13.59 22.25 10.16
CA THR A 181 12.20 22.65 10.31
C THR A 181 11.53 22.87 8.93
N TRP A 182 10.22 23.04 8.93
CA TRP A 182 9.47 23.45 7.72
C TRP A 182 9.92 24.82 7.19
N ASP A 183 10.33 25.72 8.08
CA ASP A 183 10.91 27.01 7.71
C ASP A 183 12.28 26.84 7.05
N ASP A 184 13.12 25.93 7.54
CA ASP A 184 14.43 25.61 6.92
C ASP A 184 14.27 25.06 5.51
N LEU A 185 13.31 24.14 5.30
CA LEU A 185 13.00 23.62 3.95
C LEU A 185 12.56 24.74 3.02
N THR A 186 11.66 25.62 3.48
CA THR A 186 11.17 26.76 2.71
C THR A 186 12.31 27.72 2.34
N ALA A 187 13.17 28.07 3.31
CA ALA A 187 14.29 28.96 3.10
C ALA A 187 15.30 28.37 2.11
N THR A 188 15.60 27.08 2.23
CA THR A 188 16.50 26.38 1.33
C THR A 188 15.95 26.29 -0.09
N ALA A 189 14.67 25.98 -0.23
CA ALA A 189 13.97 25.95 -1.52
C ALA A 189 13.98 27.33 -2.21
N LEU A 190 13.71 28.41 -1.47
CA LEU A 190 13.80 29.78 -1.97
C LEU A 190 15.22 30.12 -2.40
N ALA A 191 16.25 29.73 -1.63
CA ALA A 191 17.64 29.98 -1.96
C ALA A 191 18.04 29.32 -3.31
N VAL A 192 17.56 28.11 -3.60
CA VAL A 192 17.76 27.45 -4.91
C VAL A 192 17.09 28.23 -6.02
N THR A 193 15.84 28.65 -5.82
CA THR A 193 15.11 29.44 -6.84
C THR A 193 15.82 30.76 -7.13
N GLU A 194 16.26 31.47 -6.11
CA GLU A 194 17.00 32.74 -6.25
C GLU A 194 18.35 32.55 -6.92
N ALA A 195 19.15 31.54 -6.47
CA ALA A 195 20.48 31.27 -7.01
C ALA A 195 20.43 30.85 -8.49
N SER A 196 19.36 30.17 -8.91
CA SER A 196 19.14 29.79 -10.31
C SER A 196 18.55 30.93 -11.16
N GLY A 197 18.19 32.07 -10.56
CA GLY A 197 17.48 33.16 -11.23
C GLY A 197 16.07 32.77 -11.70
N GLY A 198 15.45 31.82 -11.03
CA GLY A 198 14.13 31.29 -11.36
C GLY A 198 14.11 30.23 -12.47
N ALA A 199 15.29 29.73 -12.88
CA ALA A 199 15.39 28.65 -13.88
C ALA A 199 15.04 27.27 -13.28
N VAL A 200 15.26 27.11 -11.97
CA VAL A 200 14.93 25.93 -11.18
C VAL A 200 14.07 26.38 -10.00
N HIS A 201 13.01 25.67 -9.71
CA HIS A 201 12.26 25.87 -8.48
C HIS A 201 12.88 25.05 -7.35
N GLY A 202 12.84 25.55 -6.11
CA GLY A 202 13.41 24.79 -4.99
C GLY A 202 12.64 23.51 -4.72
N ILE A 203 11.31 23.54 -4.75
CA ILE A 203 10.48 22.41 -4.32
C ILE A 203 9.31 22.14 -5.24
N THR A 204 8.96 20.85 -5.41
CA THR A 204 7.63 20.44 -5.80
C THR A 204 6.84 20.22 -4.49
N PRO A 205 5.81 21.04 -4.19
CA PRO A 205 5.13 20.97 -2.90
C PRO A 205 4.26 19.72 -2.80
N PHE A 206 3.98 19.30 -1.59
CA PHE A 206 2.96 18.31 -1.29
C PHE A 206 1.54 18.87 -1.47
N GLY A 207 0.52 18.12 -1.11
CA GLY A 207 -0.86 18.60 -1.00
C GLY A 207 -1.91 17.62 -1.53
N GLY A 208 -1.50 16.65 -2.35
CA GLY A 208 -2.41 15.68 -2.97
C GLY A 208 -2.12 14.22 -2.66
N ASP A 209 -1.24 13.93 -1.71
CA ASP A 209 -0.85 12.57 -1.33
C ASP A 209 -1.18 12.28 0.15
N MET A 210 -1.71 11.09 0.39
CA MET A 210 -2.13 10.67 1.73
C MET A 210 -0.95 10.43 2.70
N PRO A 211 0.18 9.84 2.29
CA PRO A 211 1.31 9.65 3.20
C PRO A 211 1.83 10.95 3.82
N THR A 212 2.00 12.02 3.02
CA THR A 212 2.47 13.31 3.53
C THR A 212 1.43 13.99 4.42
N LEU A 213 0.13 13.87 4.06
CA LEU A 213 -0.95 14.37 4.92
C LEU A 213 -0.96 13.64 6.28
N THR A 214 -0.79 12.32 6.29
CA THR A 214 -0.73 11.55 7.53
C THR A 214 0.42 12.01 8.41
N LEU A 215 1.62 12.17 7.84
CA LEU A 215 2.80 12.64 8.57
C LEU A 215 2.60 14.06 9.12
N TRP A 216 2.02 14.96 8.32
CA TRP A 216 1.66 16.31 8.76
C TRP A 216 0.67 16.30 9.93
N ALA A 217 -0.42 15.54 9.80
CA ALA A 217 -1.42 15.44 10.85
C ALA A 217 -0.82 14.92 12.15
N ARG A 218 0.04 13.89 12.09
CA ARG A 218 0.69 13.30 13.26
C ARG A 218 1.64 14.29 13.96
N GLN A 219 2.36 15.14 13.24
CA GLN A 219 3.14 16.21 13.81
C GLN A 219 2.30 17.18 14.64
N HIS A 220 1.03 17.38 14.26
CA HIS A 220 0.09 18.27 14.92
C HIS A 220 -0.81 17.56 15.95
N GLY A 221 -0.43 16.36 16.40
CA GLY A 221 -1.18 15.60 17.41
C GLY A 221 -2.54 15.08 16.92
N ASN A 222 -2.69 14.92 15.62
CA ASN A 222 -3.88 14.40 14.95
C ASN A 222 -3.50 13.18 14.09
N ASP A 223 -4.46 12.53 13.45
CA ASP A 223 -4.21 11.53 12.39
C ASP A 223 -5.36 11.61 11.38
N VAL A 224 -5.26 10.89 10.26
CA VAL A 224 -6.35 10.84 9.28
C VAL A 224 -7.44 9.91 9.79
N TYR A 225 -7.06 8.72 10.24
CA TYR A 225 -7.95 7.71 10.82
C TYR A 225 -7.41 7.26 12.18
N ASP A 226 -8.28 6.76 13.04
CA ASP A 226 -7.88 6.08 14.26
C ASP A 226 -7.68 4.57 14.04
N THR A 227 -7.36 3.85 15.11
CA THR A 227 -7.14 2.39 15.08
C THR A 227 -8.40 1.58 14.78
N GLU A 228 -9.57 2.17 14.93
CA GLU A 228 -10.87 1.59 14.60
C GLU A 228 -11.31 1.96 13.17
N GLY A 229 -10.55 2.79 12.45
CA GLY A 229 -10.87 3.25 11.09
C GLY A 229 -11.84 4.42 11.05
N GLU A 230 -12.07 5.12 12.17
CA GLU A 230 -12.88 6.33 12.18
C GLU A 230 -12.11 7.52 11.61
N LEU A 231 -12.75 8.33 10.78
CA LEU A 231 -12.17 9.56 10.22
C LEU A 231 -12.06 10.62 11.32
N ILE A 232 -10.85 10.87 11.81
CA ILE A 232 -10.56 11.81 12.90
C ILE A 232 -9.82 13.08 12.44
N LEU A 233 -9.50 13.21 11.16
CA LEU A 233 -8.80 14.37 10.60
C LEU A 233 -9.57 15.67 10.88
N GLU A 234 -8.89 16.61 11.52
CA GLU A 234 -9.45 17.92 11.83
C GLU A 234 -9.38 18.89 10.63
N GLU A 235 -10.44 19.69 10.43
CA GLU A 235 -10.49 20.69 9.35
C GLU A 235 -9.33 21.70 9.45
N SER A 236 -8.92 22.09 10.66
CA SER A 236 -7.80 23.00 10.91
C SER A 236 -6.49 22.44 10.41
N VAL A 237 -6.20 21.17 10.73
CA VAL A 237 -4.95 20.48 10.34
C VAL A 237 -4.82 20.38 8.82
N LEU A 238 -5.91 20.03 8.13
CA LEU A 238 -5.91 19.97 6.67
C LEU A 238 -5.87 21.38 6.03
N THR A 239 -6.43 22.40 6.69
CA THR A 239 -6.32 23.79 6.25
C THR A 239 -4.86 24.24 6.29
N ASP A 240 -4.18 24.04 7.41
CA ASP A 240 -2.78 24.43 7.61
C ASP A 240 -1.84 23.65 6.65
N TYR A 241 -2.13 22.39 6.38
CA TYR A 241 -1.43 21.58 5.38
C TYR A 241 -1.45 22.22 3.98
N TRP A 242 -2.62 22.66 3.52
CA TRP A 242 -2.73 23.31 2.23
C TRP A 242 -2.28 24.77 2.24
N ASP A 243 -2.39 25.48 3.36
CA ASP A 243 -1.85 26.85 3.51
C ASP A 243 -0.33 26.83 3.36
N TYR A 244 0.36 25.85 3.98
CA TYR A 244 1.80 25.67 3.81
C TYR A 244 2.17 25.35 2.35
N ALA A 245 1.49 24.41 1.71
CA ALA A 245 1.75 24.06 0.31
C ALA A 245 1.50 25.26 -0.65
N LEU A 246 0.45 26.05 -0.41
CA LEU A 246 0.12 27.24 -1.20
C LEU A 246 1.17 28.34 -1.00
N ALA A 247 1.68 28.51 0.23
CA ALA A 247 2.74 29.49 0.52
C ALA A 247 4.03 29.21 -0.25
N GLN A 248 4.37 27.94 -0.55
CA GLN A 248 5.50 27.60 -1.40
C GLN A 248 5.31 28.11 -2.86
N ILE A 249 4.09 28.04 -3.37
CA ILE A 249 3.73 28.54 -4.70
C ILE A 249 3.77 30.07 -4.70
N ASP A 250 3.16 30.72 -3.73
CA ASP A 250 3.05 32.18 -3.62
C ASP A 250 4.39 32.87 -3.41
N SER A 251 5.31 32.23 -2.70
CA SER A 251 6.69 32.73 -2.50
C SER A 251 7.59 32.55 -3.72
N GLY A 252 7.19 31.71 -4.68
CA GLY A 252 8.02 31.33 -5.84
C GLY A 252 9.04 30.23 -5.55
N ALA A 253 9.04 29.63 -4.36
CA ALA A 253 9.85 28.45 -4.07
C ALA A 253 9.41 27.25 -4.92
N ALA A 254 8.13 27.17 -5.23
CA ALA A 254 7.51 26.11 -6.04
C ALA A 254 7.05 26.61 -7.41
N PRO A 255 6.85 25.70 -8.40
CA PRO A 255 6.21 26.02 -9.67
C PRO A 255 4.77 26.57 -9.48
N THR A 256 4.27 27.29 -10.46
CA THR A 256 2.87 27.75 -10.48
C THR A 256 1.89 26.60 -10.57
N ALA A 257 0.65 26.79 -10.14
CA ALA A 257 -0.43 25.81 -10.25
C ALA A 257 -0.57 25.21 -11.68
N SER A 258 -0.39 26.02 -12.72
CA SER A 258 -0.45 25.55 -14.11
C SER A 258 0.71 24.62 -14.45
N GLN A 259 1.93 24.94 -14.02
CA GLN A 259 3.11 24.09 -14.23
C GLN A 259 2.99 22.79 -13.46
N LEU A 260 2.52 22.83 -12.21
CA LEU A 260 2.24 21.62 -11.41
C LEU A 260 1.21 20.72 -12.07
N ALA A 261 0.13 21.31 -12.63
CA ALA A 261 -0.89 20.55 -13.34
C ALA A 261 -0.38 19.93 -14.66
N GLU A 262 0.56 20.60 -15.35
CA GLU A 262 1.20 20.04 -16.55
C GLU A 262 2.14 18.88 -16.22
N GLN A 263 2.75 18.86 -15.02
CA GLN A 263 3.61 17.78 -14.53
C GLN A 263 2.83 16.62 -13.92
N ALA A 264 1.60 16.85 -13.49
CA ALA A 264 0.78 15.81 -12.87
C ALA A 264 0.61 14.60 -13.81
N GLY A 265 0.99 13.43 -13.33
CA GLY A 265 0.95 12.18 -14.12
C GLY A 265 2.06 12.01 -15.15
N SER A 266 3.09 12.86 -15.13
CA SER A 266 4.28 12.67 -15.96
C SER A 266 5.01 11.37 -15.59
N ALA A 267 5.64 10.72 -16.58
CA ALA A 267 6.52 9.60 -16.31
C ALA A 267 7.69 10.07 -15.41
N LEU A 268 8.20 9.16 -14.59
CA LEU A 268 9.18 9.46 -13.54
C LEU A 268 10.45 10.13 -14.09
N ASP A 269 10.92 9.69 -15.25
CA ASP A 269 12.08 10.25 -15.98
C ASP A 269 11.82 11.66 -16.53
N LEU A 270 10.59 12.11 -16.62
CA LEU A 270 10.18 13.45 -17.05
C LEU A 270 9.81 14.37 -15.88
N SER A 271 9.79 13.85 -14.66
CA SER A 271 9.48 14.64 -13.46
C SER A 271 10.50 15.77 -13.25
N ASP A 272 10.07 16.84 -12.61
CA ASP A 272 10.92 18.00 -12.37
C ASP A 272 12.15 17.67 -11.51
N ILE A 273 12.00 16.77 -10.52
CA ILE A 273 13.12 16.33 -9.68
C ILE A 273 14.15 15.51 -10.48
N ALA A 274 13.71 14.60 -11.35
CA ALA A 274 14.60 13.78 -12.17
C ALA A 274 15.30 14.60 -13.26
N THR A 275 14.62 15.62 -13.81
CA THR A 275 15.18 16.52 -14.83
C THR A 275 15.98 17.70 -14.26
N GLY A 276 16.16 17.77 -12.93
CA GLY A 276 16.92 18.83 -12.25
C GLY A 276 16.22 20.20 -12.28
N LYS A 277 14.92 20.25 -12.46
CA LYS A 277 14.11 21.47 -12.43
C LYS A 277 13.57 21.81 -11.05
N THR A 278 13.65 20.86 -10.10
CA THR A 278 13.43 21.08 -8.67
C THR A 278 14.53 20.41 -7.86
N ALA A 279 14.80 20.94 -6.65
CA ALA A 279 15.76 20.38 -5.71
C ALA A 279 15.10 19.42 -4.73
N PHE A 280 13.85 19.65 -4.35
CA PHE A 280 13.13 18.88 -3.35
C PHE A 280 11.77 18.39 -3.87
N THR A 281 11.40 17.16 -3.49
CA THR A 281 10.04 16.65 -3.61
C THR A 281 9.77 15.64 -2.49
N PHE A 282 8.51 15.37 -2.20
CA PHE A 282 8.11 14.31 -1.25
C PHE A 282 7.98 13.01 -2.01
N ALA A 283 8.56 11.94 -1.49
CA ALA A 283 8.56 10.65 -2.17
C ALA A 283 8.57 9.47 -1.19
N PRO A 284 7.90 8.36 -1.54
CA PRO A 284 8.10 7.10 -0.85
C PRO A 284 9.51 6.54 -1.15
N SER A 285 10.14 5.94 -0.16
CA SER A 285 11.49 5.37 -0.25
C SER A 285 11.63 4.35 -1.39
N ALA A 286 10.57 3.60 -1.70
CA ALA A 286 10.55 2.63 -2.80
C ALA A 286 10.80 3.23 -4.21
N LEU A 287 10.71 4.56 -4.38
CA LEU A 287 10.96 5.21 -5.66
C LEU A 287 12.40 5.74 -5.81
N VAL A 288 13.22 5.75 -4.78
CA VAL A 288 14.59 6.34 -4.83
C VAL A 288 15.44 5.67 -5.91
N THR A 289 15.48 4.34 -5.94
CA THR A 289 16.24 3.59 -6.95
C THR A 289 15.75 3.83 -8.38
N ALA A 290 14.43 4.04 -8.53
CA ALA A 290 13.83 4.35 -9.82
C ALA A 290 14.19 5.78 -10.27
N TYR A 291 14.20 6.77 -9.36
CA TYR A 291 14.68 8.11 -9.65
C TYR A 291 16.18 8.11 -10.01
N GLN A 292 17.01 7.37 -9.28
CA GLN A 292 18.43 7.24 -9.60
C GLN A 292 18.65 6.61 -10.97
N ALA A 293 17.84 5.61 -11.35
CA ALA A 293 17.91 5.00 -12.68
C ALA A 293 17.43 5.94 -13.80
N ALA A 294 16.41 6.76 -13.53
CA ALA A 294 15.87 7.73 -14.48
C ALA A 294 16.82 8.93 -14.70
N ALA A 295 17.61 9.30 -13.70
CA ALA A 295 18.56 10.41 -13.74
C ALA A 295 19.96 9.95 -13.27
N PRO A 296 20.67 9.14 -14.07
CA PRO A 296 21.93 8.51 -13.66
C PRO A 296 23.08 9.50 -13.41
N ASP A 297 22.99 10.71 -13.95
CA ASP A 297 23.97 11.79 -13.78
C ASP A 297 23.67 12.69 -12.56
N SER A 298 22.54 12.48 -11.88
CA SER A 298 22.15 13.19 -10.67
C SER A 298 22.42 12.32 -9.44
N ALA A 299 22.79 12.96 -8.34
CA ALA A 299 22.85 12.35 -7.03
C ALA A 299 21.59 12.71 -6.25
N PHE A 300 21.00 11.71 -5.58
CA PHE A 300 19.83 11.88 -4.73
C PHE A 300 20.13 11.47 -3.31
N ASP A 301 19.34 12.01 -2.40
CA ASP A 301 19.24 11.56 -1.01
C ASP A 301 17.77 11.54 -0.61
N LEU A 302 17.40 10.71 0.37
CA LEU A 302 16.05 10.68 0.96
C LEU A 302 16.17 10.93 2.45
N VAL A 303 15.73 12.10 2.88
CA VAL A 303 15.87 12.53 4.26
C VAL A 303 14.48 12.55 4.97
N PRO A 304 14.44 12.47 6.30
CA PRO A 304 13.19 12.62 7.04
C PRO A 304 12.48 13.92 6.67
N ILE A 305 11.15 13.93 6.74
CA ILE A 305 10.40 15.19 6.56
C ILE A 305 10.78 16.17 7.67
N PRO A 306 10.77 17.49 7.39
CA PRO A 306 10.99 18.51 8.41
C PRO A 306 10.01 18.38 9.57
N ALA A 307 10.41 18.79 10.76
CA ALA A 307 9.54 18.86 11.94
C ALA A 307 9.85 20.09 12.78
N ASP A 308 8.83 20.82 13.18
CA ASP A 308 8.99 21.95 14.07
C ASP A 308 9.25 21.49 15.51
N ALA A 309 9.77 22.41 16.34
CA ALA A 309 10.18 22.08 17.70
C ALA A 309 9.01 21.64 18.62
N ASP A 310 7.79 21.93 18.25
CA ASP A 310 6.53 21.55 18.91
C ASP A 310 5.82 20.36 18.24
N ALA A 311 6.44 19.75 17.21
CA ALA A 311 5.91 18.55 16.60
C ALA A 311 5.75 17.42 17.63
N THR A 312 4.69 16.67 17.51
CA THR A 312 4.43 15.50 18.37
C THR A 312 5.50 14.43 18.16
N ASP A 313 6.07 13.93 19.24
CA ASP A 313 7.04 12.82 19.19
C ASP A 313 6.41 11.58 18.53
N GLY A 314 7.20 10.84 17.74
CA GLY A 314 6.74 9.63 17.10
C GLY A 314 5.80 9.87 15.91
N TYR A 315 5.89 11.02 15.25
CA TYR A 315 5.07 11.36 14.07
C TYR A 315 5.40 10.52 12.84
N MET A 316 6.65 10.08 12.69
CA MET A 316 7.05 9.19 11.60
C MET A 316 6.47 7.79 11.77
N TYR A 317 6.42 7.05 10.70
CA TYR A 317 6.13 5.62 10.68
C TYR A 317 6.82 4.92 9.53
N VAL A 318 7.14 3.65 9.77
CA VAL A 318 7.54 2.70 8.74
C VAL A 318 6.32 1.85 8.44
N ARG A 319 6.06 1.58 7.17
CA ARG A 319 4.90 0.83 6.74
C ARG A 319 5.29 -0.34 5.83
N PRO A 320 4.50 -1.39 5.77
CA PRO A 320 4.62 -2.37 4.69
C PRO A 320 4.50 -1.68 3.34
N SER A 321 5.44 -1.95 2.46
CA SER A 321 5.36 -1.47 1.08
C SER A 321 4.23 -2.16 0.31
N MET A 322 3.98 -3.42 0.66
CA MET A 322 2.88 -4.27 0.22
C MET A 322 2.80 -5.50 1.12
N TYR A 323 1.75 -6.30 0.94
CA TYR A 323 1.46 -7.49 1.72
C TYR A 323 1.34 -8.73 0.84
N TRP A 324 1.65 -9.88 1.44
CA TRP A 324 1.23 -11.18 0.98
C TRP A 324 -0.02 -11.60 1.74
N THR A 325 -1.03 -12.07 1.05
CA THR A 325 -2.32 -12.47 1.64
C THR A 325 -2.72 -13.85 1.15
N VAL A 326 -3.52 -14.55 1.95
CA VAL A 326 -4.15 -15.82 1.58
C VAL A 326 -5.63 -15.58 1.35
N SER A 327 -6.18 -16.14 0.27
CA SER A 327 -7.61 -16.10 0.01
C SER A 327 -8.40 -16.95 0.99
N SER A 328 -9.49 -16.41 1.54
CA SER A 328 -10.45 -17.22 2.32
C SER A 328 -11.17 -18.29 1.49
N GLN A 329 -11.06 -18.22 0.16
CA GLN A 329 -11.65 -19.18 -0.78
C GLN A 329 -10.65 -20.27 -1.20
N SER A 330 -9.40 -20.22 -0.72
CA SER A 330 -8.40 -21.24 -1.04
C SER A 330 -8.84 -22.62 -0.56
N GLU A 331 -8.68 -23.63 -1.41
CA GLU A 331 -8.85 -25.04 -1.04
C GLU A 331 -7.56 -25.59 -0.39
N HIS A 332 -6.43 -24.84 -0.48
CA HIS A 332 -5.09 -25.21 -0.01
C HIS A 332 -4.45 -24.06 0.79
N PRO A 333 -5.11 -23.54 1.85
CA PRO A 333 -4.62 -22.37 2.55
C PRO A 333 -3.32 -22.60 3.33
N ALA A 334 -3.02 -23.83 3.77
CA ALA A 334 -1.75 -24.17 4.43
C ALA A 334 -0.59 -24.09 3.44
N GLU A 335 -0.74 -24.61 2.22
CA GLU A 335 0.27 -24.51 1.16
C GLU A 335 0.43 -23.06 0.67
N ALA A 336 -0.64 -22.28 0.66
CA ALA A 336 -0.58 -20.86 0.37
C ALA A 336 0.21 -20.10 1.45
N ALA A 337 -0.03 -20.40 2.73
CA ALA A 337 0.73 -19.84 3.85
C ALA A 337 2.20 -20.27 3.82
N LEU A 338 2.49 -21.53 3.47
CA LEU A 338 3.87 -22.03 3.29
C LEU A 338 4.61 -21.30 2.17
N LEU A 339 3.92 -20.96 1.07
CA LEU A 339 4.52 -20.11 0.03
C LEU A 339 4.86 -18.74 0.57
N ILE A 340 4.01 -18.12 1.39
CA ILE A 340 4.28 -16.81 2.02
C ILE A 340 5.48 -16.92 2.95
N ASP A 341 5.55 -17.97 3.79
CA ASP A 341 6.71 -18.23 4.65
C ASP A 341 8.01 -18.28 3.82
N PHE A 342 8.02 -19.08 2.77
CA PHE A 342 9.17 -19.18 1.87
C PHE A 342 9.56 -17.85 1.23
N LEU A 343 8.56 -17.05 0.79
CA LEU A 343 8.80 -15.75 0.19
C LEU A 343 9.32 -14.68 1.17
N THR A 344 9.24 -14.93 2.48
CA THR A 344 9.62 -13.99 3.54
C THR A 344 10.75 -14.49 4.45
N SER A 345 11.11 -15.77 4.38
CA SER A 345 12.13 -16.38 5.24
C SER A 345 13.34 -16.96 4.48
N GLU A 346 13.21 -17.32 3.18
CA GLU A 346 14.29 -17.99 2.44
C GLU A 346 15.35 -16.97 1.92
N PRO A 347 16.62 -17.04 2.37
CA PRO A 347 17.66 -16.08 1.98
C PRO A 347 17.94 -16.02 0.46
N ALA A 348 17.69 -17.10 -0.28
CA ALA A 348 17.83 -17.10 -1.74
C ALA A 348 16.77 -16.22 -2.40
N VAL A 349 15.54 -16.20 -1.85
CA VAL A 349 14.46 -15.31 -2.29
C VAL A 349 14.78 -13.85 -1.96
N ALA A 350 15.35 -13.57 -0.77
CA ALA A 350 15.81 -12.25 -0.42
C ALA A 350 16.76 -11.65 -1.48
N LYS A 351 17.74 -12.43 -1.93
CA LYS A 351 18.69 -12.02 -2.99
C LYS A 351 18.03 -11.82 -4.35
N LEU A 352 17.01 -12.60 -4.69
CA LEU A 352 16.24 -12.42 -5.92
C LEU A 352 15.42 -11.13 -5.89
N PHE A 353 14.75 -10.88 -4.77
CA PHE A 353 13.89 -9.71 -4.62
C PHE A 353 14.70 -8.43 -4.41
N GLY A 354 15.81 -8.50 -3.63
CA GLY A 354 16.57 -7.31 -3.25
C GLY A 354 15.65 -6.30 -2.56
N THR A 355 15.67 -5.09 -3.06
CA THR A 355 14.82 -3.97 -2.57
C THR A 355 13.63 -3.67 -3.48
N GLU A 356 13.34 -4.53 -4.45
CA GLU A 356 12.32 -4.26 -5.48
C GLU A 356 10.90 -4.11 -4.91
N ARG A 357 10.62 -4.75 -3.76
CA ARG A 357 9.37 -4.61 -3.01
C ARG A 357 9.50 -3.74 -1.75
N GLY A 358 10.47 -2.82 -1.71
CA GLY A 358 10.90 -2.10 -0.52
C GLY A 358 12.06 -2.82 0.16
N MET A 359 12.60 -2.23 1.23
CA MET A 359 13.61 -2.90 2.04
C MET A 359 13.00 -4.15 2.68
N PRO A 360 13.78 -5.24 2.83
CA PRO A 360 13.30 -6.41 3.53
C PRO A 360 12.76 -6.09 4.93
N ALA A 361 11.67 -6.76 5.29
CA ALA A 361 10.99 -6.52 6.55
C ALA A 361 11.63 -7.25 7.75
N THR A 362 12.35 -8.37 7.47
CA THR A 362 12.94 -9.22 8.51
C THR A 362 14.46 -9.06 8.57
N PRO A 363 15.09 -9.20 9.77
CA PRO A 363 16.55 -9.15 9.93
C PRO A 363 17.28 -10.16 9.03
N THR A 364 16.78 -11.40 8.93
CA THR A 364 17.38 -12.44 8.08
C THR A 364 17.45 -12.00 6.62
N PHE A 365 16.39 -11.38 6.08
CA PHE A 365 16.37 -10.86 4.72
C PHE A 365 17.28 -9.64 4.56
N GLN A 366 17.30 -8.72 5.54
CA GLN A 366 18.20 -7.56 5.55
C GLN A 366 19.67 -7.98 5.48
N GLU A 367 20.07 -8.96 6.30
CA GLU A 367 21.44 -9.51 6.27
C GLU A 367 21.76 -10.17 4.92
N ALA A 368 20.80 -10.87 4.31
CA ALA A 368 21.00 -11.54 3.03
C ALA A 368 21.20 -10.57 1.86
N VAL A 369 20.55 -9.40 1.85
CA VAL A 369 20.67 -8.40 0.78
C VAL A 369 21.81 -7.39 1.00
N ALA A 370 22.23 -7.17 2.25
CA ALA A 370 23.21 -6.14 2.61
C ALA A 370 24.50 -6.12 1.75
N PRO A 371 25.09 -7.29 1.38
CA PRO A 371 26.29 -7.30 0.53
C PRO A 371 26.08 -6.80 -0.91
N ASP A 372 24.83 -6.84 -1.40
CA ASP A 372 24.47 -6.60 -2.79
C ASP A 372 23.73 -5.26 -2.98
N LEU A 373 23.56 -4.46 -1.92
CA LEU A 373 22.89 -3.16 -1.97
C LEU A 373 23.65 -2.19 -2.90
N THR A 374 22.93 -1.61 -3.83
CA THR A 374 23.42 -0.50 -4.64
C THR A 374 23.51 0.81 -3.82
N PRO A 375 24.19 1.85 -4.28
CA PRO A 375 24.17 3.15 -3.60
C PRO A 375 22.74 3.71 -3.39
N GLY A 376 21.82 3.48 -4.33
CA GLY A 376 20.41 3.86 -4.18
C GLY A 376 19.68 3.05 -3.11
N ASP A 377 19.96 1.75 -3.01
CA ASP A 377 19.40 0.91 -1.95
C ASP A 377 19.91 1.30 -0.57
N GLN A 378 21.17 1.76 -0.47
CA GLN A 378 21.73 2.25 0.78
C GLN A 378 21.02 3.53 1.25
N ILE A 379 20.69 4.45 0.35
CA ILE A 379 19.89 5.65 0.67
C ILE A 379 18.50 5.22 1.24
N VAL A 380 17.88 4.21 0.63
CA VAL A 380 16.60 3.68 1.13
C VAL A 380 16.75 3.07 2.53
N ALA A 381 17.82 2.30 2.75
CA ALA A 381 18.10 1.70 4.07
C ALA A 381 18.30 2.77 5.15
N ASP A 382 19.13 3.78 4.88
CA ASP A 382 19.42 4.87 5.80
C ASP A 382 18.18 5.71 6.10
N ALA A 383 17.32 5.94 5.09
CA ALA A 383 16.04 6.64 5.26
C ALA A 383 15.05 5.85 6.13
N ILE A 384 15.00 4.52 5.98
CA ILE A 384 14.13 3.66 6.81
C ILE A 384 14.66 3.60 8.26
N GLU A 385 15.99 3.52 8.45
CA GLU A 385 16.60 3.59 9.78
C GLU A 385 16.24 4.92 10.48
N SER A 386 16.41 6.04 9.76
CA SER A 386 16.07 7.37 10.25
C SER A 386 14.58 7.51 10.57
N ALA A 387 13.70 7.02 9.68
CA ALA A 387 12.26 7.01 9.91
C ALA A 387 11.90 6.15 11.12
N THR A 388 12.53 4.98 11.30
CA THR A 388 12.29 4.08 12.42
C THR A 388 12.66 4.74 13.75
N ALA A 389 13.77 5.48 13.79
CA ALA A 389 14.20 6.20 14.99
C ALA A 389 13.22 7.30 15.43
N LEU A 390 12.45 7.86 14.50
CA LEU A 390 11.44 8.90 14.70
C LEU A 390 10.00 8.35 14.76
N SER A 391 9.83 7.02 14.62
CA SER A 391 8.50 6.39 14.53
C SER A 391 7.85 6.26 15.90
N GLY A 392 6.55 6.46 15.91
CA GLY A 392 5.63 6.09 17.00
C GLY A 392 4.75 4.91 16.60
N ASP A 393 3.51 4.93 17.09
CA ASP A 393 2.51 3.92 16.77
C ASP A 393 2.21 3.89 15.24
N ALA A 394 1.71 2.77 14.77
CA ALA A 394 1.25 2.65 13.39
C ALA A 394 0.15 3.68 13.08
N PRO A 395 0.06 4.18 11.83
CA PRO A 395 -1.07 5.02 11.44
C PRO A 395 -2.38 4.25 11.51
N GLY A 396 -3.48 4.98 11.63
CA GLY A 396 -4.81 4.39 11.66
C GLY A 396 -5.16 3.59 10.41
N ILE A 397 -6.13 2.71 10.56
CA ILE A 397 -6.57 1.80 9.49
C ILE A 397 -7.42 2.56 8.48
N THR A 398 -7.11 2.41 7.18
CA THR A 398 -7.97 2.94 6.12
C THR A 398 -9.32 2.22 6.11
N PRO A 399 -10.45 2.92 6.39
CA PRO A 399 -11.77 2.28 6.43
C PRO A 399 -12.31 1.95 5.04
N VAL A 400 -13.28 1.04 4.98
CA VAL A 400 -14.04 0.76 3.75
C VAL A 400 -14.76 2.03 3.29
N GLY A 401 -14.71 2.31 1.99
CA GLY A 401 -15.26 3.53 1.39
C GLY A 401 -14.26 4.69 1.33
N ALA A 402 -13.05 4.51 1.84
CA ALA A 402 -11.96 5.49 1.75
C ALA A 402 -10.93 5.15 0.64
N GLU A 403 -11.19 4.18 -0.21
CA GLU A 403 -10.29 3.76 -1.28
C GLU A 403 -9.93 4.90 -2.25
N ASP A 404 -10.84 5.86 -2.42
CA ASP A 404 -10.65 7.03 -3.28
C ASP A 404 -10.13 8.28 -2.53
N ALA A 405 -9.79 8.18 -1.25
CA ALA A 405 -9.39 9.32 -0.41
C ALA A 405 -8.25 10.14 -1.03
N GLU A 406 -7.22 9.49 -1.58
CA GLU A 406 -6.08 10.17 -2.22
C GLU A 406 -6.50 10.90 -3.50
N SER A 407 -7.32 10.29 -4.34
CA SER A 407 -7.81 10.95 -5.56
C SER A 407 -8.71 12.16 -5.25
N MET A 408 -9.51 12.07 -4.18
CA MET A 408 -10.29 13.19 -3.64
C MET A 408 -9.36 14.31 -3.14
N LEU A 409 -8.33 13.95 -2.34
CA LEU A 409 -7.36 14.91 -1.80
C LEU A 409 -6.64 15.68 -2.93
N ALA A 410 -6.15 14.96 -3.95
CA ALA A 410 -5.49 15.55 -5.11
C ALA A 410 -6.40 16.51 -5.87
N ARG A 411 -7.69 16.18 -6.02
CA ARG A 411 -8.68 17.05 -6.67
C ARG A 411 -8.94 18.32 -5.88
N TYR A 412 -9.09 18.24 -4.56
CA TYR A 412 -9.28 19.43 -3.71
C TYR A 412 -8.02 20.28 -3.64
N ASN A 413 -6.84 19.67 -3.61
CA ASN A 413 -5.57 20.37 -3.73
C ASN A 413 -5.48 21.21 -5.01
N GLN A 414 -5.92 20.67 -6.15
CA GLN A 414 -6.00 21.45 -7.39
C GLN A 414 -7.00 22.61 -7.28
N ASP A 415 -8.14 22.43 -6.63
CA ASP A 415 -9.11 23.53 -6.41
C ASP A 415 -8.49 24.67 -5.59
N VAL A 416 -7.68 24.35 -4.57
CA VAL A 416 -6.92 25.31 -3.77
C VAL A 416 -5.85 26.01 -4.62
N GLN A 417 -5.00 25.24 -5.30
CA GLN A 417 -3.91 25.80 -6.12
C GLN A 417 -4.39 26.76 -7.20
N PHE A 418 -5.55 26.49 -7.82
CA PHE A 418 -6.16 27.36 -8.82
C PHE A 418 -7.05 28.45 -8.24
N GLY A 419 -7.13 28.60 -6.92
CA GLY A 419 -7.96 29.60 -6.24
C GLY A 419 -9.46 29.42 -6.45
N ARG A 420 -9.91 28.20 -6.78
CA ARG A 420 -11.34 27.86 -6.93
C ARG A 420 -12.04 27.71 -5.59
N LYS A 421 -11.28 27.35 -4.56
CA LYS A 421 -11.70 27.26 -3.15
C LYS A 421 -10.59 27.85 -2.28
N THR A 422 -10.98 28.40 -1.14
CA THR A 422 -10.03 28.62 -0.04
C THR A 422 -9.61 27.30 0.56
N THR A 423 -8.48 27.25 1.26
CA THR A 423 -7.98 26.07 1.96
C THR A 423 -9.02 25.54 2.95
N ALA A 424 -9.65 26.42 3.74
CA ALA A 424 -10.71 26.05 4.69
C ALA A 424 -11.98 25.49 4.00
N GLU A 425 -12.41 26.05 2.86
CA GLU A 425 -13.55 25.53 2.11
C GLU A 425 -13.24 24.14 1.52
N ALA A 426 -12.01 23.96 1.05
CA ALA A 426 -11.57 22.69 0.50
C ALA A 426 -11.44 21.62 1.60
N ALA A 427 -10.86 21.95 2.77
CA ALA A 427 -10.69 21.04 3.89
C ALA A 427 -12.04 20.53 4.39
N LYS A 428 -12.98 21.45 4.61
CA LYS A 428 -14.34 21.07 4.98
C LYS A 428 -15.00 20.16 3.94
N ALA A 429 -14.92 20.53 2.67
CA ALA A 429 -15.58 19.78 1.60
C ALA A 429 -14.97 18.39 1.41
N TYR A 430 -13.64 18.25 1.51
CA TYR A 430 -12.95 16.96 1.48
C TYR A 430 -13.41 16.04 2.62
N ILE A 431 -13.38 16.53 3.86
CA ILE A 431 -13.77 15.75 5.04
C ILE A 431 -15.24 15.33 4.97
N ASP A 432 -16.15 16.22 4.53
CA ASP A 432 -17.56 15.90 4.39
C ASP A 432 -17.81 14.86 3.29
N GLU A 433 -17.09 14.93 2.16
CA GLU A 433 -17.19 13.97 1.07
C GLU A 433 -16.66 12.59 1.49
N LEU A 434 -15.47 12.57 2.10
CA LEU A 434 -14.85 11.32 2.58
C LEU A 434 -15.70 10.64 3.65
N ARG A 435 -16.23 11.40 4.62
CA ARG A 435 -17.17 10.88 5.62
C ARG A 435 -18.42 10.28 4.98
N THR A 436 -18.93 10.92 3.93
CA THR A 436 -20.09 10.40 3.20
C THR A 436 -19.79 9.11 2.47
N ALA A 437 -18.59 9.00 1.87
CA ALA A 437 -18.15 7.78 1.17
C ALA A 437 -18.01 6.61 2.15
N ILE A 438 -17.35 6.82 3.30
CA ILE A 438 -17.20 5.81 4.36
C ILE A 438 -18.58 5.37 4.88
N ALA A 439 -19.47 6.30 5.20
CA ALA A 439 -20.80 6.00 5.69
C ALA A 439 -21.69 5.27 4.67
N ALA A 440 -21.44 5.41 3.38
CA ALA A 440 -22.18 4.71 2.33
C ALA A 440 -21.68 3.28 2.10
N ALA A 441 -20.47 2.96 2.53
CA ALA A 441 -19.84 1.65 2.40
C ALA A 441 -19.98 0.78 3.65
N SER A 442 -20.28 1.39 4.83
CA SER A 442 -20.60 0.74 6.10
C SER A 442 -22.06 0.28 6.14
#